data_1c1757f650ac4a4568bf65941da8751f
#
_entry.id   1c1757f650ac4a4568bf65941da8751f
#
_cell.length_a   1.000
_cell.length_b   1.000
_cell.length_c   1.000
_cell.angle_alpha   90.00
_cell.angle_beta   90.00
_cell.angle_gamma   90.00
#
_symmetry.space_group_name_H-M   'P 1'
#
loop_
_entity.id
_entity.type
_entity.pdbx_description
1 polymer ?
#
loop_
_entity_poly.entity_id
_entity_poly.type
_entity_poly.pdbx_seq_one_letter_code
_entity_poly.pdbx_strand_id
1 'polypeptide(L)'
;IHGLNPELDEDTFGEISRAFSSRENGYLVNGLDSRENYYMKRVYLACVRSIDLLTSLPEWDGKNVIVQGGSQGGALALITAGLDKRVTVCVANHPALSDMAGYKAGRAGGYPHLFKNTVDMDTPAKMKTLAYYDVVNFAKQITVPVYMTWGFNDNTCPPTTSYIVYNVLNCPKEALITPVNEHWTSEDTEYGHLLWIKKHLK
;
A
#
# COMPACT_ATOMS: atom_id res chain seq x y z
N ILE A 1 -1.21 9.56 -6.87
CA ILE A 1 -0.52 8.85 -7.97
C ILE A 1 -1.53 8.28 -8.95
N HIS A 2 -2.73 8.01 -8.53
CA HIS A 2 -3.88 7.72 -9.38
C HIS A 2 -4.78 8.93 -9.61
N GLY A 3 -4.39 10.07 -9.04
CA GLY A 3 -5.11 11.31 -9.19
C GLY A 3 -5.13 11.73 -10.65
N LEU A 4 -6.31 12.00 -11.16
CA LEU A 4 -6.46 12.70 -12.42
C LEU A 4 -6.04 14.14 -12.19
N ASN A 5 -5.32 14.69 -13.16
CA ASN A 5 -4.94 16.09 -13.10
C ASN A 5 -6.22 16.95 -12.98
N PRO A 6 -6.38 17.75 -11.92
CA PRO A 6 -7.55 18.60 -11.75
C PRO A 6 -7.72 19.66 -12.86
N GLU A 7 -6.71 19.87 -13.69
CA GLU A 7 -6.77 20.76 -14.84
C GLU A 7 -7.36 20.12 -16.11
N LEU A 8 -7.68 18.80 -16.07
CA LEU A 8 -8.38 18.16 -17.16
C LEU A 8 -9.85 18.63 -17.19
N ASP A 9 -10.34 18.93 -18.38
CA ASP A 9 -11.76 19.18 -18.59
C ASP A 9 -12.59 17.92 -18.30
N GLU A 10 -13.89 18.12 -17.99
CA GLU A 10 -14.80 17.04 -17.58
C GLU A 10 -14.93 15.93 -18.63
N ASP A 11 -14.89 16.27 -19.92
CA ASP A 11 -15.04 15.30 -21.01
C ASP A 11 -13.81 14.39 -21.07
N THR A 12 -12.62 14.98 -21.09
CA THR A 12 -11.34 14.25 -21.07
C THR A 12 -11.21 13.41 -19.79
N PHE A 13 -11.60 13.95 -18.64
CA PHE A 13 -11.65 13.20 -17.39
C PHE A 13 -12.61 12.01 -17.52
N GLY A 14 -13.80 12.21 -18.05
CA GLY A 14 -14.81 11.17 -18.24
C GLY A 14 -14.33 10.07 -19.20
N GLU A 15 -13.63 10.41 -20.28
CA GLU A 15 -13.06 9.44 -21.22
C GLU A 15 -11.97 8.58 -20.57
N ILE A 16 -11.05 9.20 -19.85
CA ILE A 16 -9.98 8.50 -19.14
C ILE A 16 -10.57 7.60 -18.06
N SER A 17 -11.52 8.10 -17.26
CA SER A 17 -12.19 7.35 -16.22
C SER A 17 -12.92 6.13 -16.78
N ARG A 18 -13.65 6.28 -17.89
CA ARG A 18 -14.30 5.16 -18.57
C ARG A 18 -13.30 4.15 -19.11
N ALA A 19 -12.20 4.60 -19.70
CA ALA A 19 -11.15 3.72 -20.21
C ALA A 19 -10.49 2.90 -19.11
N PHE A 20 -10.33 3.44 -17.90
CA PHE A 20 -9.84 2.70 -16.73
C PHE A 20 -10.89 1.74 -16.17
N SER A 21 -12.15 2.15 -16.10
CA SER A 21 -13.25 1.37 -15.52
C SER A 21 -13.74 0.24 -16.44
N SER A 22 -13.59 0.38 -17.76
CA SER A 22 -14.04 -0.61 -18.75
C SER A 22 -13.13 -1.83 -18.88
N ARG A 23 -11.96 -1.82 -18.24
CA ARG A 23 -11.07 -2.99 -18.24
C ARG A 23 -11.66 -4.08 -17.34
N GLU A 24 -11.86 -5.25 -17.91
CA GLU A 24 -12.21 -6.43 -17.16
C GLU A 24 -11.22 -6.61 -15.99
N ASN A 25 -11.75 -6.71 -14.76
CA ASN A 25 -10.97 -6.83 -13.52
C ASN A 25 -10.13 -5.59 -13.11
N GLY A 26 -10.25 -4.47 -13.78
CA GLY A 26 -9.61 -3.20 -13.40
C GLY A 26 -8.09 -3.14 -13.58
N TYR A 27 -7.50 -2.03 -13.16
CA TYR A 27 -6.07 -1.76 -13.33
C TYR A 27 -5.15 -2.67 -12.49
N LEU A 28 -5.65 -3.24 -11.41
CA LEU A 28 -4.88 -4.09 -10.49
C LEU A 28 -4.47 -5.44 -11.09
N VAL A 29 -5.03 -5.82 -12.23
CA VAL A 29 -4.61 -7.02 -12.99
C VAL A 29 -3.88 -6.70 -14.27
N ASN A 30 -3.71 -5.43 -14.60
CA ASN A 30 -3.11 -4.99 -15.85
C ASN A 30 -1.63 -5.41 -15.92
N GLY A 31 -1.30 -6.28 -16.89
CA GLY A 31 0.03 -6.82 -17.10
C GLY A 31 0.49 -7.84 -16.05
N LEU A 32 -0.43 -8.44 -15.27
CA LEU A 32 -0.11 -9.35 -14.17
C LEU A 32 0.60 -10.65 -14.64
N ASP A 33 0.56 -10.99 -15.90
CA ASP A 33 1.29 -12.15 -16.47
C ASP A 33 2.82 -11.93 -16.53
N SER A 34 3.30 -10.69 -16.32
CA SER A 34 4.72 -10.35 -16.38
C SER A 34 5.09 -9.36 -15.28
N ARG A 35 6.13 -9.68 -14.52
CA ARG A 35 6.67 -8.75 -13.50
C ARG A 35 7.12 -7.42 -14.11
N GLU A 36 7.62 -7.44 -15.32
CA GLU A 36 8.13 -6.27 -16.04
C GLU A 36 7.00 -5.36 -16.49
N ASN A 37 5.84 -5.93 -16.85
CA ASN A 37 4.69 -5.22 -17.43
C ASN A 37 3.58 -4.93 -16.43
N TYR A 38 3.64 -5.51 -15.23
CA TYR A 38 2.60 -5.32 -14.22
C TYR A 38 2.45 -3.85 -13.84
N TYR A 39 1.21 -3.36 -13.88
CA TYR A 39 0.89 -1.96 -13.64
C TYR A 39 1.46 -1.44 -12.31
N MET A 40 1.40 -2.24 -11.25
CA MET A 40 1.88 -1.84 -9.93
C MET A 40 3.39 -1.55 -9.88
N LYS A 41 4.19 -2.07 -10.84
CA LYS A 41 5.60 -1.67 -10.97
C LYS A 41 5.76 -0.15 -11.12
N ARG A 42 4.94 0.43 -12.00
CA ARG A 42 4.97 1.89 -12.23
C ARG A 42 4.53 2.67 -11.02
N VAL A 43 3.52 2.15 -10.30
CA VAL A 43 3.03 2.77 -9.07
C VAL A 43 4.10 2.79 -7.99
N TYR A 44 4.77 1.64 -7.76
CA TYR A 44 5.84 1.55 -6.75
C TYR A 44 7.04 2.44 -7.12
N LEU A 45 7.43 2.44 -8.38
CA LEU A 45 8.49 3.34 -8.86
C LEU A 45 8.10 4.82 -8.74
N ALA A 46 6.84 5.17 -8.97
CA ALA A 46 6.35 6.53 -8.81
C ALA A 46 6.45 7.01 -7.35
N CYS A 47 6.21 6.13 -6.37
CA CYS A 47 6.41 6.45 -4.96
C CYS A 47 7.88 6.79 -4.66
N VAL A 48 8.84 6.00 -5.17
CA VAL A 48 10.27 6.30 -5.02
C VAL A 48 10.63 7.62 -5.72
N ARG A 49 10.10 7.86 -6.93
CA ARG A 49 10.31 9.13 -7.64
C ARG A 49 9.73 10.34 -6.92
N SER A 50 8.64 10.14 -6.18
CA SER A 50 8.09 11.21 -5.32
C SER A 50 9.07 11.58 -4.20
N ILE A 51 9.82 10.62 -3.66
CA ILE A 51 10.89 10.92 -2.70
C ILE A 51 12.04 11.69 -3.38
N ASP A 52 12.43 11.32 -4.62
CA ASP A 52 13.44 12.06 -5.37
C ASP A 52 13.04 13.55 -5.52
N LEU A 53 11.79 13.80 -5.90
CA LEU A 53 11.25 15.16 -6.02
C LEU A 53 11.27 15.86 -4.66
N LEU A 54 10.68 15.25 -3.62
CA LEU A 54 10.57 15.84 -2.28
C LEU A 54 11.95 16.26 -1.75
N THR A 55 12.95 15.38 -1.88
CA THR A 55 14.30 15.62 -1.36
C THR A 55 15.12 16.58 -2.24
N SER A 56 14.65 16.96 -3.41
CA SER A 56 15.25 17.99 -4.26
C SER A 56 14.73 19.40 -3.99
N LEU A 57 13.65 19.52 -3.22
CA LEU A 57 13.05 20.82 -2.90
C LEU A 57 13.88 21.56 -1.85
N PRO A 58 14.05 22.88 -1.98
CA PRO A 58 14.80 23.69 -1.02
C PRO A 58 14.13 23.75 0.37
N GLU A 59 12.85 23.47 0.45
CA GLU A 59 12.05 23.44 1.69
C GLU A 59 12.26 22.16 2.51
N TRP A 60 12.88 21.12 1.93
CA TRP A 60 13.15 19.90 2.68
C TRP A 60 14.19 20.15 3.77
N ASP A 61 13.93 19.67 4.97
CA ASP A 61 14.79 19.85 6.14
C ASP A 61 16.13 19.08 6.09
N GLY A 62 16.34 18.28 5.04
CA GLY A 62 17.52 17.43 4.87
C GLY A 62 17.60 16.22 5.80
N LYS A 63 16.56 15.94 6.59
CA LYS A 63 16.60 14.90 7.64
C LYS A 63 15.40 13.95 7.59
N ASN A 64 14.20 14.49 7.49
CA ASN A 64 12.98 13.72 7.67
C ASN A 64 12.28 13.44 6.34
N VAL A 65 12.00 12.16 6.10
CA VAL A 65 11.11 11.69 5.03
C VAL A 65 10.11 10.73 5.65
N ILE A 66 8.87 11.19 5.79
CA ILE A 66 7.79 10.41 6.39
C ILE A 66 6.91 9.88 5.27
N VAL A 67 6.60 8.60 5.31
CA VAL A 67 5.60 7.99 4.43
C VAL A 67 4.40 7.54 5.24
N GLN A 68 3.20 7.98 4.84
CA GLN A 68 1.96 7.68 5.52
C GLN A 68 0.85 7.40 4.52
N GLY A 69 -0.04 6.47 4.86
CA GLY A 69 -1.23 6.22 4.05
C GLY A 69 -2.16 5.19 4.63
N GLY A 70 -3.39 5.17 4.10
CA GLY A 70 -4.41 4.19 4.42
C GLY A 70 -4.71 3.28 3.22
N SER A 71 -5.14 2.05 3.47
CA SER A 71 -5.53 1.08 2.45
C SER A 71 -4.42 0.86 1.41
N GLN A 72 -4.67 1.14 0.13
CA GLN A 72 -3.63 1.10 -0.90
C GLN A 72 -2.50 2.09 -0.58
N GLY A 73 -2.80 3.26 -0.02
CA GLY A 73 -1.79 4.21 0.45
C GLY A 73 -0.93 3.65 1.58
N GLY A 74 -1.51 2.87 2.51
CA GLY A 74 -0.78 2.16 3.56
C GLY A 74 0.17 1.09 2.99
N ALA A 75 -0.29 0.35 1.98
CA ALA A 75 0.56 -0.55 1.22
C ALA A 75 1.74 0.18 0.56
N LEU A 76 1.46 1.30 -0.13
CA LEU A 76 2.49 2.11 -0.80
C LEU A 76 3.47 2.74 0.19
N ALA A 77 3.03 3.13 1.39
CA ALA A 77 3.91 3.61 2.45
C ALA A 77 4.91 2.53 2.88
N LEU A 78 4.44 1.31 3.15
CA LEU A 78 5.30 0.16 3.51
C LEU A 78 6.27 -0.20 2.37
N ILE A 79 5.78 -0.23 1.13
CA ILE A 79 6.61 -0.53 -0.04
C ILE A 79 7.70 0.52 -0.20
N THR A 80 7.35 1.80 -0.09
CA THR A 80 8.30 2.90 -0.22
C THR A 80 9.36 2.84 0.87
N ALA A 81 8.96 2.60 2.13
CA ALA A 81 9.91 2.43 3.24
C ALA A 81 10.85 1.23 3.06
N GLY A 82 10.38 0.16 2.41
CA GLY A 82 11.20 -1.00 2.09
C GLY A 82 12.19 -0.76 0.93
N LEU A 83 11.80 0.08 -0.04
CA LEU A 83 12.58 0.35 -1.25
C LEU A 83 13.56 1.50 -1.09
N ASP A 84 13.19 2.56 -0.35
CA ASP A 84 13.96 3.79 -0.28
C ASP A 84 14.51 4.05 1.14
N LYS A 85 15.81 4.02 1.27
CA LYS A 85 16.52 4.20 2.55
C LYS A 85 16.52 5.65 3.07
N ARG A 86 16.04 6.60 2.29
CA ARG A 86 15.85 7.99 2.74
C ARG A 86 14.60 8.14 3.63
N VAL A 87 13.65 7.22 3.54
CA VAL A 87 12.51 7.18 4.45
C VAL A 87 13.01 7.02 5.88
N THR A 88 12.47 7.82 6.80
CA THR A 88 12.86 7.84 8.21
C THR A 88 11.76 7.33 9.14
N VAL A 89 10.50 7.43 8.73
CA VAL A 89 9.32 7.01 9.49
C VAL A 89 8.26 6.48 8.53
N CYS A 90 7.58 5.40 8.91
CA CYS A 90 6.46 4.83 8.14
C CYS A 90 5.21 4.66 9.02
N VAL A 91 4.07 5.15 8.53
CA VAL A 91 2.75 4.93 9.14
C VAL A 91 1.81 4.29 8.12
N ALA A 92 1.32 3.11 8.44
CA ALA A 92 0.46 2.33 7.54
C ALA A 92 -0.86 1.96 8.21
N ASN A 93 -1.94 2.42 7.61
CA ASN A 93 -3.30 2.24 8.10
C ASN A 93 -4.00 1.16 7.26
N HIS A 94 -4.53 0.10 7.88
CA HIS A 94 -5.21 -1.03 7.23
C HIS A 94 -4.66 -1.35 5.82
N PRO A 95 -3.36 -1.69 5.69
CA PRO A 95 -2.69 -1.76 4.40
C PRO A 95 -3.28 -2.84 3.49
N ALA A 96 -3.53 -2.47 2.22
CA ALA A 96 -3.93 -3.38 1.16
C ALA A 96 -2.73 -4.16 0.58
N LEU A 97 -2.95 -4.91 -0.49
CA LEU A 97 -1.93 -5.60 -1.29
C LEU A 97 -1.02 -6.56 -0.48
N SER A 98 -1.52 -7.06 0.64
CA SER A 98 -0.79 -7.94 1.56
C SER A 98 -1.40 -9.32 1.58
N ASP A 99 -0.57 -10.37 1.54
CA ASP A 99 -1.02 -11.77 1.48
C ASP A 99 -2.09 -12.02 0.40
N MET A 100 -1.90 -11.41 -0.76
CA MET A 100 -2.89 -11.43 -1.84
C MET A 100 -3.22 -12.85 -2.31
N ALA A 101 -2.27 -13.78 -2.23
CA ALA A 101 -2.46 -15.19 -2.53
C ALA A 101 -2.95 -16.03 -1.34
N GLY A 102 -3.27 -15.42 -0.21
CA GLY A 102 -3.68 -16.11 1.03
C GLY A 102 -4.84 -17.07 0.88
N TYR A 103 -5.77 -16.80 -0.04
CA TYR A 103 -6.86 -17.70 -0.39
C TYR A 103 -6.40 -19.12 -0.76
N LYS A 104 -5.26 -19.24 -1.45
CA LYS A 104 -4.68 -20.53 -1.82
C LYS A 104 -4.20 -21.35 -0.62
N ALA A 105 -3.97 -20.68 0.50
CA ALA A 105 -3.55 -21.29 1.76
C ALA A 105 -4.69 -21.28 2.82
N GLY A 106 -5.94 -21.12 2.39
CA GLY A 106 -7.10 -21.15 3.27
C GLY A 106 -7.27 -19.93 4.18
N ARG A 107 -6.58 -18.81 3.89
CA ARG A 107 -6.72 -17.54 4.60
C ARG A 107 -7.66 -16.59 3.87
N ALA A 108 -8.03 -15.49 4.52
CA ALA A 108 -8.94 -14.50 3.92
C ALA A 108 -8.37 -13.86 2.64
N GLY A 109 -7.05 -13.75 2.52
CA GLY A 109 -6.37 -13.05 1.42
C GLY A 109 -6.60 -11.54 1.45
N GLY A 110 -5.70 -10.80 0.86
CA GLY A 110 -5.75 -9.34 0.87
C GLY A 110 -6.50 -8.74 -0.30
N TYR A 111 -6.91 -7.47 -0.12
CA TYR A 111 -7.39 -6.65 -1.22
C TYR A 111 -6.33 -6.61 -2.35
N PRO A 112 -6.72 -6.71 -3.63
CA PRO A 112 -8.09 -6.54 -4.19
C PRO A 112 -8.90 -7.83 -4.33
N HIS A 113 -8.62 -8.86 -3.55
CA HIS A 113 -9.36 -10.12 -3.57
C HIS A 113 -9.39 -10.80 -4.94
N LEU A 114 -8.26 -10.79 -5.63
CA LEU A 114 -8.12 -11.24 -7.01
C LEU A 114 -8.67 -12.65 -7.26
N PHE A 115 -8.46 -13.57 -6.31
CA PHE A 115 -8.95 -14.94 -6.42
C PHE A 115 -10.48 -15.10 -6.27
N LYS A 116 -11.16 -14.08 -5.75
CA LYS A 116 -12.64 -14.03 -5.73
C LYS A 116 -13.20 -13.35 -6.96
N ASN A 117 -12.52 -12.29 -7.42
CA ASN A 117 -13.10 -11.31 -8.34
C ASN A 117 -12.54 -11.42 -9.76
N THR A 118 -11.55 -12.31 -9.97
CA THR A 118 -10.87 -12.40 -11.27
C THR A 118 -10.81 -13.84 -11.74
N VAL A 119 -11.25 -14.07 -12.96
CA VAL A 119 -11.13 -15.37 -13.63
C VAL A 119 -9.67 -15.65 -13.98
N ASP A 120 -9.28 -16.91 -14.00
CA ASP A 120 -7.96 -17.37 -14.42
C ASP A 120 -6.76 -16.79 -13.64
N MET A 121 -6.95 -16.53 -12.34
CA MET A 121 -5.87 -16.05 -11.47
C MET A 121 -4.79 -17.11 -11.16
N ASP A 122 -5.11 -18.39 -11.33
CA ASP A 122 -4.25 -19.52 -10.93
C ASP A 122 -3.14 -19.86 -11.94
N THR A 123 -2.87 -19.00 -12.90
CA THR A 123 -1.77 -19.25 -13.83
C THR A 123 -0.42 -19.07 -13.13
N PRO A 124 0.59 -19.91 -13.42
CA PRO A 124 1.92 -19.81 -12.80
C PRO A 124 2.56 -18.43 -12.97
N ALA A 125 2.35 -17.77 -14.12
CA ALA A 125 2.88 -16.45 -14.42
C ALA A 125 2.28 -15.38 -13.48
N LYS A 126 0.95 -15.34 -13.34
CA LYS A 126 0.24 -14.40 -12.46
C LYS A 126 0.61 -14.63 -10.99
N MET A 127 0.64 -15.89 -10.56
CA MET A 127 1.03 -16.25 -9.20
C MET A 127 2.44 -15.79 -8.86
N LYS A 128 3.39 -15.99 -9.78
CA LYS A 128 4.78 -15.55 -9.61
C LYS A 128 4.90 -14.03 -9.54
N THR A 129 4.17 -13.31 -10.39
CA THR A 129 4.13 -11.85 -10.39
C THR A 129 3.52 -11.34 -9.10
N LEU A 130 2.37 -11.89 -8.71
CA LEU A 130 1.67 -11.49 -7.49
C LEU A 130 2.55 -11.68 -6.24
N ALA A 131 3.20 -12.83 -6.12
CA ALA A 131 4.12 -13.10 -5.03
C ALA A 131 5.29 -12.11 -4.99
N TYR A 132 5.77 -11.63 -6.15
CA TYR A 132 6.85 -10.66 -6.23
C TYR A 132 6.42 -9.26 -5.72
N TYR A 133 5.18 -8.86 -5.99
CA TYR A 133 4.65 -7.53 -5.65
C TYR A 133 3.88 -7.47 -4.32
N ASP A 134 3.79 -8.56 -3.58
CA ASP A 134 3.13 -8.59 -2.29
C ASP A 134 3.88 -7.72 -1.27
N VAL A 135 3.15 -6.87 -0.55
CA VAL A 135 3.68 -5.94 0.47
C VAL A 135 4.53 -6.65 1.52
N VAL A 136 4.19 -7.88 1.87
CA VAL A 136 4.91 -8.71 2.86
C VAL A 136 6.41 -8.80 2.54
N ASN A 137 6.79 -8.82 1.25
CA ASN A 137 8.18 -8.92 0.86
C ASN A 137 8.96 -7.60 1.04
N PHE A 138 8.29 -6.48 0.84
CA PHE A 138 8.89 -5.15 1.05
C PHE A 138 8.99 -4.84 2.55
N ALA A 139 7.98 -5.23 3.34
CA ALA A 139 7.97 -5.04 4.78
C ALA A 139 9.19 -5.68 5.48
N LYS A 140 9.66 -6.82 4.99
CA LYS A 140 10.90 -7.48 5.49
C LYS A 140 12.17 -6.63 5.33
N GLN A 141 12.17 -5.64 4.44
CA GLN A 141 13.32 -4.79 4.15
C GLN A 141 13.30 -3.46 4.93
N ILE A 142 12.24 -3.19 5.66
CA ILE A 142 12.07 -1.95 6.43
C ILE A 142 12.98 -1.98 7.66
N THR A 143 13.73 -0.90 7.86
CA THR A 143 14.64 -0.74 9.00
C THR A 143 14.31 0.46 9.88
N VAL A 144 13.34 1.27 9.47
CA VAL A 144 12.90 2.49 10.17
C VAL A 144 11.70 2.19 11.06
N PRO A 145 11.39 3.05 12.05
CA PRO A 145 10.19 2.88 12.87
C PRO A 145 8.92 2.81 12.03
N VAL A 146 8.06 1.84 12.35
CA VAL A 146 6.76 1.62 11.70
C VAL A 146 5.64 1.68 12.72
N TYR A 147 4.61 2.44 12.41
CA TYR A 147 3.34 2.40 13.14
C TYR A 147 2.24 1.86 12.23
N MET A 148 1.55 0.83 12.68
CA MET A 148 0.45 0.24 11.93
C MET A 148 -0.86 0.34 12.71
N THR A 149 -1.97 0.59 11.99
CA THR A 149 -3.31 0.54 12.58
C THR A 149 -4.25 -0.26 11.69
N TRP A 150 -5.16 -1.02 12.31
CA TRP A 150 -6.21 -1.75 11.58
C TRP A 150 -7.38 -2.13 12.48
N GLY A 151 -8.54 -2.36 11.89
CA GLY A 151 -9.74 -2.80 12.57
C GLY A 151 -9.94 -4.31 12.51
N PHE A 152 -10.56 -4.89 13.54
CA PHE A 152 -10.90 -6.33 13.54
C PHE A 152 -12.04 -6.68 12.60
N ASN A 153 -12.93 -5.74 12.31
CA ASN A 153 -14.08 -5.96 11.44
C ASN A 153 -13.84 -5.57 9.98
N ASP A 154 -12.57 -5.29 9.62
CA ASP A 154 -12.22 -4.91 8.26
C ASP A 154 -12.33 -6.12 7.31
N ASN A 155 -13.33 -6.08 6.42
CA ASN A 155 -13.56 -7.09 5.38
C ASN A 155 -12.90 -6.72 4.03
N THR A 156 -12.43 -5.48 3.89
CA THR A 156 -11.72 -5.00 2.70
C THR A 156 -10.24 -5.37 2.77
N CYS A 157 -9.59 -5.02 3.88
CA CYS A 157 -8.23 -5.46 4.20
C CYS A 157 -8.28 -6.31 5.48
N PRO A 158 -8.58 -7.60 5.39
CA PRO A 158 -8.81 -8.43 6.56
C PRO A 158 -7.66 -8.35 7.58
N PRO A 159 -7.93 -8.33 8.88
CA PRO A 159 -6.91 -8.16 9.92
C PRO A 159 -5.79 -9.18 9.84
N THR A 160 -6.07 -10.40 9.35
CA THR A 160 -5.05 -11.43 9.13
C THR A 160 -3.93 -10.94 8.22
N THR A 161 -4.24 -10.13 7.19
CA THR A 161 -3.24 -9.59 6.25
C THR A 161 -2.37 -8.52 6.91
N SER A 162 -2.96 -7.67 7.76
CA SER A 162 -2.23 -6.68 8.55
C SER A 162 -1.31 -7.36 9.58
N TYR A 163 -1.78 -8.41 10.25
CA TYR A 163 -0.95 -9.21 11.16
C TYR A 163 0.23 -9.86 10.45
N ILE A 164 0.03 -10.39 9.23
CA ILE A 164 1.13 -11.00 8.45
C ILE A 164 2.21 -9.95 8.17
N VAL A 165 1.82 -8.74 7.73
CA VAL A 165 2.76 -7.64 7.51
C VAL A 165 3.46 -7.26 8.81
N TYR A 166 2.70 -7.04 9.88
CA TYR A 166 3.26 -6.65 11.17
C TYR A 166 4.27 -7.68 11.70
N ASN A 167 3.97 -8.97 11.57
CA ASN A 167 4.82 -10.04 12.07
C ASN A 167 6.16 -10.15 11.34
N VAL A 168 6.21 -9.81 10.05
CA VAL A 168 7.46 -9.87 9.26
C VAL A 168 8.32 -8.61 9.36
N LEU A 169 7.79 -7.52 9.93
CA LEU A 169 8.60 -6.33 10.21
C LEU A 169 9.70 -6.66 11.22
N ASN A 170 10.93 -6.34 10.86
CA ASN A 170 12.12 -6.61 11.68
C ASN A 170 12.80 -5.30 12.12
N CYS A 171 12.00 -4.31 12.46
CA CYS A 171 12.37 -2.96 12.84
C CYS A 171 11.59 -2.53 14.11
N PRO A 172 11.91 -1.38 14.73
CA PRO A 172 11.06 -0.81 15.77
C PRO A 172 9.63 -0.64 15.25
N LYS A 173 8.66 -1.23 15.93
CA LYS A 173 7.27 -1.24 15.45
C LYS A 173 6.28 -1.13 16.59
N GLU A 174 5.20 -0.41 16.34
CA GLU A 174 4.06 -0.29 17.22
C GLU A 174 2.77 -0.53 16.43
N ALA A 175 1.71 -0.95 17.09
CA ALA A 175 0.41 -1.12 16.47
C ALA A 175 -0.73 -0.65 17.37
N LEU A 176 -1.75 -0.06 16.75
CA LEU A 176 -3.05 0.17 17.35
C LEU A 176 -4.10 -0.70 16.62
N ILE A 177 -4.70 -1.60 17.34
CA ILE A 177 -5.77 -2.46 16.82
C ILE A 177 -7.10 -1.96 17.38
N THR A 178 -8.02 -1.60 16.48
CA THR A 178 -9.33 -1.07 16.88
C THR A 178 -10.38 -2.19 16.79
N PRO A 179 -10.96 -2.63 17.95
CA PRO A 179 -11.81 -3.83 17.97
C PRO A 179 -13.08 -3.73 17.14
N VAL A 180 -13.60 -2.52 16.95
CA VAL A 180 -14.90 -2.29 16.31
C VAL A 180 -14.83 -1.71 14.91
N ASN A 181 -13.65 -1.22 14.49
CA ASN A 181 -13.54 -0.58 13.19
C ASN A 181 -13.57 -1.61 12.05
N GLU A 182 -14.20 -1.21 10.98
CA GLU A 182 -14.09 -1.81 9.66
C GLU A 182 -12.95 -1.13 8.88
N HIS A 183 -13.14 -0.89 7.58
CA HIS A 183 -12.14 -0.23 6.72
C HIS A 183 -12.16 1.30 6.83
N TRP A 184 -12.02 1.79 8.04
CA TRP A 184 -11.99 3.23 8.32
C TRP A 184 -11.18 3.55 9.59
N THR A 185 -10.76 4.79 9.70
CA THR A 185 -9.93 5.30 10.81
C THR A 185 -10.65 6.46 11.47
N SER A 186 -10.66 6.51 12.80
CA SER A 186 -11.21 7.63 13.56
C SER A 186 -10.24 8.82 13.57
N GLU A 187 -10.77 10.02 13.76
CA GLU A 187 -9.97 11.24 13.94
C GLU A 187 -8.95 11.11 15.07
N ASP A 188 -9.35 10.48 16.19
CA ASP A 188 -8.44 10.24 17.32
C ASP A 188 -7.26 9.35 16.92
N THR A 189 -7.50 8.34 16.09
CA THR A 189 -6.44 7.48 15.56
C THR A 189 -5.52 8.26 14.64
N GLU A 190 -6.06 9.07 13.76
CA GLU A 190 -5.26 9.92 12.86
C GLU A 190 -4.44 10.96 13.63
N TYR A 191 -5.02 11.55 14.65
CA TYR A 191 -4.29 12.44 15.56
C TYR A 191 -3.17 11.68 16.30
N GLY A 192 -3.44 10.45 16.72
CA GLY A 192 -2.45 9.55 17.30
C GLY A 192 -1.27 9.30 16.37
N HIS A 193 -1.52 9.12 15.06
CA HIS A 193 -0.46 9.00 14.05
C HIS A 193 0.45 10.24 14.02
N LEU A 194 -0.13 11.43 14.03
CA LEU A 194 0.65 12.69 14.03
C LEU A 194 1.51 12.82 15.28
N LEU A 195 0.96 12.49 16.46
CA LEU A 195 1.71 12.51 17.71
C LEU A 195 2.85 11.49 17.71
N TRP A 196 2.59 10.31 17.16
CA TRP A 196 3.61 9.26 17.05
C TRP A 196 4.72 9.67 16.07
N ILE A 197 4.38 10.20 14.90
CA ILE A 197 5.34 10.75 13.94
C ILE A 197 6.22 11.80 14.62
N LYS A 198 5.60 12.77 15.34
CA LYS A 198 6.33 13.86 16.03
C LYS A 198 7.40 13.33 16.99
N LYS A 199 7.17 12.20 17.65
CA LYS A 199 8.14 11.57 18.57
C LYS A 199 9.35 10.96 17.84
N HIS A 200 9.23 10.70 16.55
CA HIS A 200 10.26 10.03 15.73
C HIS A 200 10.96 10.98 14.73
N LEU A 201 10.63 12.27 14.74
CA LEU A 201 11.37 13.27 13.96
C LEU A 201 12.80 13.42 14.48
N LYS A 202 13.75 13.64 13.55
CA LYS A 202 15.20 13.83 13.81
C LYS A 202 15.56 15.29 13.89
#